data_9f73abad0f802eed6b6ec57381d8d879
#
_entry.id   9f73abad0f802eed6b6ec57381d8d879
#
_cell.length_a   1.000
_cell.length_b   1.000
_cell.length_c   1.000
_cell.angle_alpha   90.00
_cell.angle_beta   90.00
_cell.angle_gamma   90.00
#
_symmetry.space_group_name_H-M   'P 1'
#
loop_
_entity.id
_entity.type
_entity.pdbx_description
1 polymer ?
#
loop_
_entity_poly.entity_id
_entity_poly.type
_entity_poly.pdbx_seq_one_letter_code
_entity_poly.pdbx_strand_id
1 'polypeptide(L)'
;IDQSTSEQAALAVFGKSLRALPEFTKAQRVLALDAEFLINADGSLSQARDFTKTRKVKASKDASKMSRLYSVESTLTSTGSMADHRLRLSSSQMGAFIAQVGAAILKKKHVGGPLAAELAKVGASLKVDAQWVDACATDLVDHAGHSIIVAGEHLAKEVHAIVIAINEALSAPINYVEVPAAEQGIAVAAARLNE
;
A
#
# COMPACT_ATOMS: atom_id res chain seq x y z
N ILE A 1 14.38 3.44 12.16
CA ILE A 1 13.15 3.47 11.33
C ILE A 1 12.01 3.40 12.32
N ASP A 2 11.16 4.39 12.32
CA ASP A 2 9.99 4.41 13.20
C ASP A 2 8.92 3.47 12.62
N GLN A 3 8.93 2.21 13.02
CA GLN A 3 7.96 1.19 12.62
C GLN A 3 6.54 1.51 13.12
N SER A 4 6.40 2.54 13.95
CA SER A 4 5.12 2.94 14.51
C SER A 4 4.24 3.78 13.55
N THR A 5 4.75 4.20 12.39
CA THR A 5 4.03 5.15 11.50
C THR A 5 2.76 4.54 10.92
N SER A 6 2.82 3.30 10.43
CA SER A 6 1.65 2.58 9.92
C SER A 6 0.64 2.26 11.04
N GLU A 7 1.13 1.94 12.25
CA GLU A 7 0.29 1.68 13.42
C GLU A 7 -0.39 2.96 13.94
N GLN A 8 0.32 4.11 13.91
CA GLN A 8 -0.27 5.43 14.22
C GLN A 8 -1.38 5.80 13.21
N ALA A 9 -1.19 5.50 11.92
CA ALA A 9 -2.23 5.69 10.91
C ALA A 9 -3.44 4.80 11.19
N ALA A 10 -3.22 3.53 11.52
CA ALA A 10 -4.30 2.60 11.89
C ALA A 10 -5.06 3.08 13.14
N LEU A 11 -4.35 3.59 14.15
CA LEU A 11 -4.97 4.19 15.33
C LEU A 11 -5.86 5.38 14.97
N ALA A 12 -5.41 6.24 14.04
CA ALA A 12 -6.19 7.40 13.60
C ALA A 12 -7.44 7.00 12.81
N VAL A 13 -7.38 5.92 12.01
CA VAL A 13 -8.49 5.47 11.16
C VAL A 13 -9.47 4.57 11.93
N PHE A 14 -8.97 3.61 12.71
CA PHE A 14 -9.79 2.58 13.37
C PHE A 14 -10.01 2.82 14.86
N GLY A 15 -9.32 3.82 15.46
CA GLY A 15 -9.34 4.05 16.91
C GLY A 15 -8.59 2.98 17.73
N LYS A 16 -7.83 2.10 17.07
CA LYS A 16 -7.05 1.02 17.67
C LYS A 16 -5.68 0.92 17.01
N SER A 17 -4.65 0.54 17.78
CA SER A 17 -3.33 0.24 17.24
C SER A 17 -3.37 -1.12 16.57
N LEU A 18 -3.36 -1.13 15.24
CA LEU A 18 -3.47 -2.32 14.42
C LEU A 18 -2.28 -2.42 13.46
N ARG A 19 -1.82 -3.64 13.26
CA ARG A 19 -0.84 -3.98 12.22
C ARG A 19 -1.54 -4.65 11.04
N ALA A 20 -1.29 -4.15 9.85
CA ALA A 20 -1.81 -4.73 8.62
C ALA A 20 -1.00 -5.97 8.22
N LEU A 21 -1.69 -7.06 7.91
CA LEU A 21 -1.13 -8.31 7.39
C LEU A 21 -1.71 -8.59 6.01
N PRO A 22 -1.05 -8.16 4.92
CA PRO A 22 -1.52 -8.40 3.56
C PRO A 22 -1.49 -9.88 3.19
N GLU A 23 -2.59 -10.41 2.63
CA GLU A 23 -2.69 -11.79 2.15
C GLU A 23 -2.30 -11.87 0.67
N PHE A 24 -1.01 -11.83 0.35
CA PHE A 24 -0.52 -11.83 -1.03
C PHE A 24 -0.95 -13.05 -1.84
N THR A 25 -1.26 -14.18 -1.20
CA THR A 25 -1.80 -15.37 -1.90
C THR A 25 -3.15 -15.13 -2.56
N LYS A 26 -3.90 -14.12 -2.09
CA LYS A 26 -5.21 -13.73 -2.64
C LYS A 26 -5.10 -12.54 -3.60
N ALA A 27 -3.92 -11.90 -3.70
CA ALA A 27 -3.72 -10.72 -4.50
C ALA A 27 -3.54 -11.06 -5.98
N GLN A 28 -4.33 -10.42 -6.84
CA GLN A 28 -4.15 -10.41 -8.28
C GLN A 28 -3.49 -9.11 -8.76
N ARG A 29 -3.67 -8.01 -8.00
CA ARG A 29 -3.05 -6.72 -8.26
C ARG A 29 -2.41 -6.20 -7.00
N VAL A 30 -1.18 -5.72 -7.13
CA VAL A 30 -0.43 -5.11 -6.02
C VAL A 30 0.11 -3.77 -6.48
N LEU A 31 -0.13 -2.72 -5.70
CA LEU A 31 0.51 -1.42 -5.84
C LEU A 31 1.45 -1.21 -4.65
N ALA A 32 2.75 -1.14 -4.90
CA ALA A 32 3.78 -0.86 -3.90
C ALA A 32 4.24 0.60 -4.02
N LEU A 33 4.15 1.35 -2.92
CA LEU A 33 4.54 2.76 -2.80
C LEU A 33 5.80 2.85 -1.95
N ASP A 34 6.96 2.98 -2.58
CA ASP A 34 8.28 2.94 -1.90
C ASP A 34 8.38 1.76 -0.90
N ALA A 35 7.72 0.64 -1.20
CA ALA A 35 7.57 -0.51 -0.32
C ALA A 35 8.42 -1.70 -0.79
N GLU A 36 9.52 -1.95 -0.10
CA GLU A 36 10.39 -3.12 -0.35
C GLU A 36 9.87 -4.34 0.44
N PHE A 37 8.64 -4.78 0.11
CA PHE A 37 7.97 -5.86 0.83
C PHE A 37 8.57 -7.25 0.58
N LEU A 38 9.39 -7.41 -0.47
CA LEU A 38 10.02 -8.69 -0.78
C LEU A 38 11.23 -9.01 0.11
N ILE A 39 11.91 -7.99 0.66
CA ILE A 39 13.18 -8.19 1.39
C ILE A 39 13.19 -7.51 2.76
N ASN A 40 12.76 -6.26 2.85
CA ASN A 40 13.00 -5.40 4.03
C ASN A 40 11.77 -5.15 4.91
N ALA A 41 10.60 -5.69 4.58
CA ALA A 41 9.42 -5.54 5.43
C ALA A 41 9.37 -6.62 6.53
N ASP A 42 8.69 -6.31 7.62
CA ASP A 42 8.36 -7.32 8.63
C ASP A 42 7.57 -8.46 7.99
N GLY A 43 8.04 -9.69 8.16
CA GLY A 43 7.46 -10.85 7.50
C GLY A 43 7.79 -10.97 6.01
N SER A 44 8.79 -10.24 5.50
CA SER A 44 9.18 -10.22 4.08
C SER A 44 9.37 -11.60 3.47
N LEU A 45 9.95 -12.56 4.21
CA LEU A 45 10.14 -13.93 3.71
C LEU A 45 8.81 -14.63 3.40
N SER A 46 7.80 -14.47 4.26
CA SER A 46 6.46 -15.03 4.01
C SER A 46 5.75 -14.27 2.89
N GLN A 47 5.86 -12.94 2.86
CA GLN A 47 5.27 -12.09 1.83
C GLN A 47 5.87 -12.38 0.45
N ALA A 48 7.19 -12.50 0.35
CA ALA A 48 7.88 -12.88 -0.89
C ALA A 48 7.46 -14.26 -1.38
N ARG A 49 7.40 -15.26 -0.48
CA ARG A 49 6.93 -16.60 -0.80
C ARG A 49 5.49 -16.58 -1.32
N ASP A 50 4.61 -15.85 -0.67
CA ASP A 50 3.19 -15.84 -0.99
C ASP A 50 2.93 -15.04 -2.28
N PHE A 51 3.60 -13.92 -2.49
CA PHE A 51 3.59 -13.19 -3.75
C PHE A 51 4.12 -14.04 -4.91
N THR A 52 5.24 -14.75 -4.72
CA THR A 52 5.84 -15.60 -5.76
C THR A 52 4.91 -16.74 -6.19
N LYS A 53 4.08 -17.27 -5.27
CA LYS A 53 3.07 -18.30 -5.60
C LYS A 53 2.06 -17.77 -6.62
N THR A 54 1.63 -16.52 -6.51
CA THR A 54 0.64 -15.91 -7.42
C THR A 54 1.23 -15.55 -8.79
N ARG A 55 2.56 -15.57 -8.92
CA ARG A 55 3.28 -15.30 -10.17
C ARG A 55 3.78 -16.56 -10.87
N LYS A 56 3.52 -17.72 -10.31
CA LYS A 56 3.98 -19.00 -10.87
C LYS A 56 3.09 -19.44 -12.03
N VAL A 57 3.63 -19.35 -13.25
CA VAL A 57 3.00 -19.83 -14.49
C VAL A 57 3.58 -21.21 -14.84
N LYS A 58 2.75 -22.23 -14.88
CA LYS A 58 3.13 -23.61 -15.28
C LYS A 58 2.71 -23.92 -16.71
N ALA A 59 1.67 -23.28 -17.20
CA ALA A 59 1.16 -23.44 -18.56
C ALA A 59 0.62 -22.11 -19.09
N SER A 60 0.51 -21.94 -20.40
CA SER A 60 0.04 -20.71 -21.05
C SER A 60 -1.32 -20.22 -20.52
N LYS A 61 -2.22 -21.13 -20.16
CA LYS A 61 -3.52 -20.79 -19.55
C LYS A 61 -3.42 -20.12 -18.17
N ASP A 62 -2.29 -20.29 -17.48
CA ASP A 62 -2.08 -19.70 -16.15
C ASP A 62 -1.61 -18.25 -16.24
N ALA A 63 -1.15 -17.80 -17.40
CA ALA A 63 -0.62 -16.45 -17.59
C ALA A 63 -1.68 -15.36 -17.30
N SER A 64 -2.95 -15.60 -17.62
CA SER A 64 -4.04 -14.68 -17.33
C SER A 64 -4.37 -14.54 -15.84
N LYS A 65 -3.92 -15.49 -15.02
CA LYS A 65 -4.12 -15.51 -13.57
C LYS A 65 -2.91 -14.98 -12.79
N MET A 66 -1.80 -14.72 -13.48
CA MET A 66 -0.60 -14.19 -12.85
C MET A 66 -0.89 -12.82 -12.23
N SER A 67 -0.47 -12.65 -10.97
CA SER A 67 -0.62 -11.36 -10.30
C SER A 67 0.24 -10.29 -10.98
N ARG A 68 -0.24 -9.05 -10.99
CA ARG A 68 0.47 -7.89 -11.56
C ARG A 68 0.94 -6.97 -10.44
N LEU A 69 2.19 -6.53 -10.55
CA LEU A 69 2.82 -5.61 -9.62
C LEU A 69 3.07 -4.26 -10.28
N TYR A 70 2.49 -3.24 -9.70
CA TYR A 70 2.81 -1.84 -9.91
C TYR A 70 3.76 -1.39 -8.80
N SER A 71 4.93 -0.87 -9.14
CA SER A 71 5.87 -0.32 -8.17
C SER A 71 6.13 1.15 -8.46
N VAL A 72 5.87 1.99 -7.47
CA VAL A 72 6.21 3.42 -7.51
C VAL A 72 7.25 3.66 -6.45
N GLU A 73 8.47 4.02 -6.85
CA GLU A 73 9.61 4.05 -5.95
C GLU A 73 10.63 5.11 -6.33
N SER A 74 11.36 5.60 -5.35
CA SER A 74 12.39 6.62 -5.53
C SER A 74 13.69 6.04 -6.09
N THR A 75 14.06 4.85 -5.64
CA THR A 75 15.23 4.08 -6.08
C THR A 75 14.82 2.72 -6.59
N LEU A 76 15.63 2.10 -7.44
CA LEU A 76 15.36 0.73 -7.88
C LEU A 76 15.62 -0.24 -6.74
N THR A 77 14.57 -0.93 -6.31
CA THR A 77 14.61 -1.97 -5.29
C THR A 77 14.41 -3.36 -5.88
N SER A 78 14.52 -4.41 -5.07
CA SER A 78 14.20 -5.77 -5.50
C SER A 78 12.72 -5.90 -5.85
N THR A 79 11.83 -5.23 -5.11
CA THR A 79 10.40 -5.16 -5.42
C THR A 79 10.18 -4.48 -6.77
N GLY A 80 10.81 -3.33 -7.01
CA GLY A 80 10.70 -2.61 -8.27
C GLY A 80 11.29 -3.37 -9.47
N SER A 81 12.34 -4.18 -9.27
CA SER A 81 12.92 -5.01 -10.33
C SER A 81 11.99 -6.15 -10.77
N MET A 82 11.05 -6.57 -9.90
CA MET A 82 10.05 -7.60 -10.18
C MET A 82 8.73 -7.01 -10.70
N ALA A 83 8.61 -5.68 -10.80
CA ALA A 83 7.38 -5.01 -11.19
C ALA A 83 7.09 -5.17 -12.69
N ASP A 84 5.80 -5.37 -13.02
CA ASP A 84 5.30 -5.34 -14.41
C ASP A 84 5.18 -3.90 -14.91
N HIS A 85 4.84 -2.98 -13.99
CA HIS A 85 4.77 -1.54 -14.26
C HIS A 85 5.50 -0.79 -13.16
N ARG A 86 6.57 -0.12 -13.53
CA ARG A 86 7.38 0.67 -12.61
C ARG A 86 7.31 2.16 -12.96
N LEU A 87 7.10 2.98 -11.94
CA LEU A 87 7.17 4.44 -12.03
C LEU A 87 8.22 4.95 -11.05
N ARG A 88 9.18 5.72 -11.54
CA ARG A 88 10.14 6.42 -10.70
C ARG A 88 9.53 7.72 -10.18
N LEU A 89 9.44 7.86 -8.87
CA LEU A 89 8.90 9.04 -8.21
C LEU A 89 9.62 9.25 -6.88
N SER A 90 9.90 10.49 -6.48
CA SER A 90 10.54 10.75 -5.19
C SER A 90 9.60 10.43 -4.02
N SER A 91 10.16 9.95 -2.89
CA SER A 91 9.39 9.60 -1.68
C SER A 91 8.53 10.76 -1.18
N SER A 92 9.00 12.00 -1.31
CA SER A 92 8.24 13.21 -0.93
C SER A 92 6.96 13.43 -1.75
N GLN A 93 6.84 12.80 -2.91
CA GLN A 93 5.68 12.92 -3.81
C GLN A 93 4.69 11.77 -3.65
N MET A 94 5.00 10.75 -2.85
CA MET A 94 4.14 9.56 -2.69
C MET A 94 2.76 9.92 -2.13
N GLY A 95 2.68 10.90 -1.23
CA GLY A 95 1.39 11.37 -0.69
C GLY A 95 0.47 11.95 -1.77
N ALA A 96 0.99 12.81 -2.64
CA ALA A 96 0.23 13.36 -3.75
C ALA A 96 -0.11 12.29 -4.80
N PHE A 97 0.80 11.35 -5.04
CA PHE A 97 0.57 10.23 -5.96
C PHE A 97 -0.56 9.33 -5.51
N ILE A 98 -0.52 8.85 -4.26
CA ILE A 98 -1.60 7.97 -3.74
C ILE A 98 -2.93 8.73 -3.65
N ALA A 99 -2.91 10.04 -3.43
CA ALA A 99 -4.11 10.86 -3.48
C ALA A 99 -4.71 10.90 -4.91
N GLN A 100 -3.89 11.01 -5.97
CA GLN A 100 -4.37 10.92 -7.36
C GLN A 100 -4.99 9.55 -7.67
N VAL A 101 -4.26 8.48 -7.35
CA VAL A 101 -4.74 7.10 -7.59
C VAL A 101 -6.00 6.83 -6.76
N GLY A 102 -6.01 7.25 -5.49
CA GLY A 102 -7.17 7.11 -4.60
C GLY A 102 -8.40 7.84 -5.11
N ALA A 103 -8.25 9.10 -5.56
CA ALA A 103 -9.35 9.86 -6.17
C ALA A 103 -9.88 9.17 -7.44
N ALA A 104 -8.99 8.63 -8.28
CA ALA A 104 -9.38 7.88 -9.49
C ALA A 104 -10.15 6.59 -9.14
N ILE A 105 -9.69 5.84 -8.13
CA ILE A 105 -10.36 4.63 -7.63
C ILE A 105 -11.76 4.97 -7.10
N LEU A 106 -11.87 5.96 -6.20
CA LEU A 106 -13.17 6.35 -5.62
C LEU A 106 -14.14 6.84 -6.70
N LYS A 107 -13.67 7.61 -7.68
CA LYS A 107 -14.46 8.05 -8.83
C LYS A 107 -15.00 6.84 -9.63
N LYS A 108 -14.15 5.87 -9.95
CA LYS A 108 -14.54 4.65 -10.70
C LYS A 108 -15.51 3.77 -9.92
N LYS A 109 -15.40 3.74 -8.60
CA LYS A 109 -16.33 3.04 -7.70
C LYS A 109 -17.58 3.85 -7.38
N HIS A 110 -17.75 5.05 -7.94
CA HIS A 110 -18.87 5.97 -7.66
C HIS A 110 -19.00 6.34 -6.16
N VAL A 111 -17.88 6.34 -5.44
CA VAL A 111 -17.81 6.76 -4.03
C VAL A 111 -17.47 8.26 -3.99
N GLY A 112 -18.45 9.06 -3.64
CA GLY A 112 -18.29 10.50 -3.42
C GLY A 112 -17.98 10.83 -1.97
N GLY A 113 -17.93 12.15 -1.66
CA GLY A 113 -17.83 12.64 -0.29
C GLY A 113 -16.55 13.42 -0.01
N PRO A 114 -16.36 13.86 1.26
CA PRO A 114 -15.24 14.73 1.63
C PRO A 114 -13.86 14.13 1.32
N LEU A 115 -13.68 12.84 1.56
CA LEU A 115 -12.42 12.15 1.28
C LEU A 115 -12.08 12.22 -0.22
N ALA A 116 -13.03 11.90 -1.10
CA ALA A 116 -12.80 11.93 -2.55
C ALA A 116 -12.42 13.34 -3.04
N ALA A 117 -13.08 14.37 -2.50
CA ALA A 117 -12.79 15.76 -2.83
C ALA A 117 -11.40 16.18 -2.34
N GLU A 118 -11.01 15.81 -1.13
CA GLU A 118 -9.69 16.15 -0.58
C GLU A 118 -8.56 15.41 -1.33
N LEU A 119 -8.73 14.12 -1.62
CA LEU A 119 -7.77 13.37 -2.43
C LEU A 119 -7.59 13.97 -3.82
N ALA A 120 -8.68 14.40 -4.47
CA ALA A 120 -8.59 15.06 -5.78
C ALA A 120 -7.80 16.38 -5.70
N LYS A 121 -8.02 17.16 -4.64
CA LYS A 121 -7.32 18.43 -4.41
C LYS A 121 -5.83 18.21 -4.14
N VAL A 122 -5.48 17.29 -3.24
CA VAL A 122 -4.08 16.98 -2.90
C VAL A 122 -3.37 16.40 -4.12
N GLY A 123 -4.01 15.46 -4.82
CA GLY A 123 -3.45 14.82 -6.01
C GLY A 123 -3.21 15.80 -7.17
N ALA A 124 -4.01 16.86 -7.31
CA ALA A 124 -3.86 17.84 -8.40
C ALA A 124 -2.51 18.58 -8.40
N SER A 125 -1.79 18.57 -7.26
CA SER A 125 -0.48 19.21 -7.13
C SER A 125 0.64 18.46 -7.88
N LEU A 126 0.44 17.18 -8.18
CA LEU A 126 1.45 16.31 -8.80
C LEU A 126 1.21 16.16 -10.31
N LYS A 127 2.27 16.32 -11.09
CA LYS A 127 2.26 16.06 -12.53
C LYS A 127 2.87 14.68 -12.80
N VAL A 128 2.03 13.70 -13.01
CA VAL A 128 2.37 12.33 -13.43
C VAL A 128 1.55 12.01 -14.67
N ASP A 129 2.02 11.05 -15.47
CA ASP A 129 1.28 10.57 -16.62
C ASP A 129 -0.14 10.10 -16.22
N ALA A 130 -1.13 10.82 -16.70
CA ALA A 130 -2.53 10.55 -16.39
C ALA A 130 -2.99 9.17 -16.92
N GLN A 131 -2.40 8.67 -18.02
CA GLN A 131 -2.71 7.35 -18.55
C GLN A 131 -2.22 6.27 -17.61
N TRP A 132 -1.01 6.45 -17.01
CA TRP A 132 -0.47 5.52 -16.03
C TRP A 132 -1.36 5.42 -14.78
N VAL A 133 -1.77 6.59 -14.24
CA VAL A 133 -2.64 6.66 -13.06
C VAL A 133 -4.01 6.02 -13.36
N ASP A 134 -4.61 6.35 -14.51
CA ASP A 134 -5.92 5.80 -14.88
C ASP A 134 -5.87 4.29 -15.12
N ALA A 135 -4.84 3.79 -15.82
CA ALA A 135 -4.65 2.35 -16.04
C ALA A 135 -4.45 1.58 -14.72
N CYS A 136 -3.60 2.10 -13.83
CA CYS A 136 -3.39 1.51 -12.52
C CYS A 136 -4.69 1.48 -11.69
N ALA A 137 -5.40 2.61 -11.61
CA ALA A 137 -6.65 2.71 -10.86
C ALA A 137 -7.74 1.78 -11.45
N THR A 138 -7.84 1.68 -12.77
CA THR A 138 -8.78 0.78 -13.46
C THR A 138 -8.49 -0.67 -13.10
N ASP A 139 -7.22 -1.10 -13.25
CA ASP A 139 -6.81 -2.48 -12.98
C ASP A 139 -7.03 -2.86 -11.52
N LEU A 140 -6.80 -1.93 -10.58
CA LEU A 140 -7.08 -2.15 -9.15
C LEU A 140 -8.59 -2.29 -8.86
N VAL A 141 -9.43 -1.48 -9.51
CA VAL A 141 -10.89 -1.51 -9.33
C VAL A 141 -11.50 -2.75 -9.96
N ASP A 142 -11.07 -3.13 -11.16
CA ASP A 142 -11.54 -4.32 -11.87
C ASP A 142 -11.24 -5.62 -11.10
N HIS A 143 -10.23 -5.56 -10.20
CA HIS A 143 -9.84 -6.66 -9.33
C HIS A 143 -10.13 -6.36 -7.85
N ALA A 144 -11.16 -5.56 -7.53
CA ALA A 144 -11.59 -5.30 -6.15
C ALA A 144 -11.82 -6.64 -5.41
N GLY A 145 -11.43 -6.70 -4.13
CA GLY A 145 -11.37 -7.95 -3.36
C GLY A 145 -10.08 -8.77 -3.56
N HIS A 146 -9.30 -8.47 -4.62
CA HIS A 146 -8.03 -9.10 -4.95
C HIS A 146 -6.92 -8.09 -5.25
N SER A 147 -7.13 -6.83 -4.91
CA SER A 147 -6.16 -5.75 -5.05
C SER A 147 -5.62 -5.34 -3.69
N ILE A 148 -4.30 -5.14 -3.58
CA ILE A 148 -3.62 -4.70 -2.35
C ILE A 148 -2.76 -3.49 -2.68
N ILE A 149 -2.81 -2.47 -1.83
CA ILE A 149 -1.87 -1.35 -1.84
C ILE A 149 -1.03 -1.43 -0.57
N VAL A 150 0.29 -1.40 -0.73
CA VAL A 150 1.26 -1.37 0.37
C VAL A 150 2.12 -0.12 0.30
N ALA A 151 2.47 0.43 1.45
CA ALA A 151 3.32 1.62 1.57
C ALA A 151 4.57 1.30 2.40
N GLY A 152 5.70 1.88 2.03
CA GLY A 152 6.95 1.75 2.79
C GLY A 152 6.82 2.40 4.17
N GLU A 153 7.34 1.74 5.20
CA GLU A 153 7.23 2.16 6.61
C GLU A 153 7.82 3.55 6.92
N HIS A 154 8.73 4.02 6.07
CA HIS A 154 9.33 5.35 6.19
C HIS A 154 8.44 6.48 5.67
N LEU A 155 7.33 6.17 5.00
CA LEU A 155 6.39 7.17 4.51
C LEU A 155 5.57 7.78 5.65
N ALA A 156 5.07 8.99 5.44
CA ALA A 156 4.30 9.72 6.44
C ALA A 156 2.99 8.98 6.81
N LYS A 157 2.53 9.15 8.05
CA LYS A 157 1.29 8.51 8.54
C LYS A 157 0.06 8.84 7.69
N GLU A 158 0.02 10.01 7.08
CA GLU A 158 -1.07 10.45 6.18
C GLU A 158 -1.13 9.56 4.93
N VAL A 159 0.03 9.14 4.41
CA VAL A 159 0.11 8.21 3.27
C VAL A 159 -0.47 6.86 3.67
N HIS A 160 -0.08 6.34 4.84
CA HIS A 160 -0.62 5.09 5.37
C HIS A 160 -2.13 5.18 5.62
N ALA A 161 -2.63 6.32 6.14
CA ALA A 161 -4.07 6.53 6.35
C ALA A 161 -4.86 6.51 5.03
N ILE A 162 -4.32 7.15 3.97
CA ILE A 162 -4.94 7.10 2.63
C ILE A 162 -4.90 5.66 2.11
N VAL A 163 -3.78 4.95 2.24
CA VAL A 163 -3.64 3.54 1.81
C VAL A 163 -4.67 2.65 2.51
N ILE A 164 -4.86 2.80 3.83
CA ILE A 164 -5.89 2.07 4.59
C ILE A 164 -7.27 2.36 3.99
N ALA A 165 -7.64 3.63 3.83
CA ALA A 165 -8.97 4.02 3.34
C ALA A 165 -9.23 3.48 1.91
N ILE A 166 -8.24 3.49 1.04
CA ILE A 166 -8.39 2.96 -0.33
C ILE A 166 -8.41 1.44 -0.35
N ASN A 167 -7.63 0.76 0.49
CA ASN A 167 -7.70 -0.69 0.66
C ASN A 167 -9.08 -1.13 1.15
N GLU A 168 -9.67 -0.42 2.11
CA GLU A 168 -11.06 -0.64 2.55
C GLU A 168 -12.05 -0.46 1.38
N ALA A 169 -11.91 0.63 0.61
CA ALA A 169 -12.75 0.87 -0.55
C ALA A 169 -12.62 -0.21 -1.63
N LEU A 170 -11.44 -0.82 -1.77
CA LEU A 170 -11.17 -1.95 -2.67
C LEU A 170 -11.58 -3.31 -2.08
N SER A 171 -11.97 -3.38 -0.81
CA SER A 171 -12.15 -4.64 -0.06
C SER A 171 -10.89 -5.52 -0.14
N ALA A 172 -9.73 -4.89 0.03
CA ALA A 172 -8.43 -5.54 -0.10
C ALA A 172 -8.28 -6.72 0.88
N PRO A 173 -7.66 -7.83 0.48
CA PRO A 173 -7.43 -8.97 1.35
C PRO A 173 -6.30 -8.69 2.36
N ILE A 174 -6.61 -7.88 3.37
CA ILE A 174 -5.71 -7.48 4.45
C ILE A 174 -6.38 -7.84 5.78
N ASN A 175 -5.66 -8.59 6.61
CA ASN A 175 -6.05 -8.81 8.00
C ASN A 175 -5.39 -7.76 8.89
N TYR A 176 -6.12 -7.30 9.90
CA TYR A 176 -5.61 -6.38 10.90
C TYR A 176 -5.55 -7.10 12.25
N VAL A 177 -4.40 -7.04 12.91
CA VAL A 177 -4.19 -7.63 14.25
C VAL A 177 -3.85 -6.53 15.25
N GLU A 178 -4.36 -6.64 16.46
CA GLU A 178 -4.03 -5.68 17.53
C GLU A 178 -2.57 -5.82 17.91
N VAL A 179 -1.89 -4.69 18.04
CA VAL A 179 -0.50 -4.64 18.53
C VAL A 179 -0.53 -4.55 20.03
N PRO A 180 0.13 -5.47 20.76
CA PRO A 180 0.22 -5.42 22.22
C PRO A 180 0.82 -4.08 22.70
N ALA A 181 0.28 -3.54 23.79
CA ALA A 181 0.74 -2.26 24.35
C ALA A 181 2.23 -2.26 24.72
N ALA A 182 2.82 -3.43 25.01
CA ALA A 182 4.25 -3.60 25.31
C ALA A 182 5.16 -3.37 24.10
N GLU A 183 4.64 -3.50 22.86
CA GLU A 183 5.37 -3.23 21.62
C GLU A 183 5.29 -1.74 21.20
N GLN A 184 4.53 -0.94 21.95
CA GLN A 184 4.28 0.48 21.63
C GLN A 184 5.44 1.42 21.96
N GLY A 185 6.63 0.91 22.14
CA GLY A 185 7.74 1.81 21.91
C GLY A 185 8.81 1.95 22.93
N ILE A 186 9.99 2.05 22.37
CA ILE A 186 11.22 2.57 22.96
C ILE A 186 10.98 3.92 23.67
N ALA A 187 10.06 4.76 23.21
CA ALA A 187 9.71 6.03 23.84
C ALA A 187 9.13 5.85 25.26
N VAL A 188 8.29 4.85 25.48
CA VAL A 188 7.74 4.54 26.83
C VAL A 188 8.81 3.91 27.71
N ALA A 189 9.69 3.07 27.16
CA ALA A 189 10.83 2.52 27.89
C ALA A 189 11.85 3.61 28.25
N ALA A 190 12.14 4.55 27.33
CA ALA A 190 13.04 5.68 27.59
C ALA A 190 12.48 6.65 28.65
N ALA A 191 11.17 6.89 28.67
CA ALA A 191 10.54 7.70 29.72
C ALA A 191 10.71 7.08 31.12
N ARG A 192 10.60 5.75 31.22
CA ARG A 192 10.78 5.02 32.47
C ARG A 192 12.22 4.93 32.96
N LEU A 193 13.21 5.15 32.09
CA LEU A 193 14.62 5.18 32.47
C LEU A 193 15.04 6.54 33.06
N ASN A 194 14.20 7.57 32.94
CA ASN A 194 14.45 8.91 33.50
C ASN A 194 13.69 9.17 34.84
N GLU A 195 12.94 8.19 35.34
CA GLU A 195 12.34 8.16 36.69
C GLU A 195 13.26 7.42 37.66
#